data_d04bbcfae070c40b0628f0c1e6aff93e
#
_entry.id   d04bbcfae070c40b0628f0c1e6aff93e
#
_cell.length_a   1.000
_cell.length_b   1.000
_cell.length_c   1.000
_cell.angle_alpha   90.00
_cell.angle_beta   90.00
_cell.angle_gamma   90.00
#
_symmetry.space_group_name_H-M   'P 1'
#
loop_
_entity.id
_entity.type
_entity.pdbx_description
1 polymer ?
#
loop_
_entity_poly.entity_id
_entity_poly.type
_entity_poly.pdbx_seq_one_letter_code
_entity_poly.pdbx_strand_id
1 'polypeptide(L)'
;MSANTFIKKYTMVIALVVVFIIFTVLTGGKLILPQNISNLLLQNAYVLVMACGMLLCILTGGNVDLSIGSTLCLSAALAAKLMDGGYSPLVAIFVSMSVSIVIGIWQGWLVGYVHIPPFICTLAGMFLFRGFARVVLDSRTISVMNPQFNNLFTSYIQIGGLDEKGNCKSAIIVGIVVAVGLMAWTIFSLARKKKQGYEGVSAVSSIVKMAVIDVLIVIYAFKLSQYKGIPVMLIWILIVVLIFAFITSSTVFGRYFYAVGGNEKATKLSGIDPRRVYFWAYFLMSVLAGFSGLLVASRIGSVDGNMGNSYEMDAIASCFIGGASAYGGSGTVPGIMIGAILLGVINQGMSICGWPDQWQYVVKGAVLLVAVVFDVVSNHKTGKS
;
A
#
# COMPACT_ATOMS: atom_id res chain seq x y z
N MET A 1 -23.68 1.17 21.67
CA MET A 1 -23.46 0.59 20.35
C MET A 1 -23.84 -0.89 20.42
N SER A 2 -24.78 -1.37 19.60
CA SER A 2 -25.14 -2.81 19.62
C SER A 2 -23.94 -3.66 19.18
N ALA A 3 -23.80 -4.88 19.70
CA ALA A 3 -22.71 -5.81 19.33
C ALA A 3 -22.60 -6.00 17.82
N ASN A 4 -23.74 -6.06 17.10
CA ASN A 4 -23.78 -6.14 15.62
C ASN A 4 -23.16 -4.92 14.92
N THR A 5 -23.34 -3.72 15.44
CA THR A 5 -22.77 -2.49 14.87
C THR A 5 -21.26 -2.42 15.12
N PHE A 6 -20.80 -2.92 16.25
CA PHE A 6 -19.38 -3.01 16.58
C PHE A 6 -18.67 -4.01 15.65
N ILE A 7 -19.22 -5.22 15.51
CA ILE A 7 -18.66 -6.26 14.64
C ILE A 7 -18.56 -5.75 13.19
N LYS A 8 -19.63 -5.17 12.63
CA LYS A 8 -19.61 -4.63 11.26
C LYS A 8 -18.52 -3.55 11.06
N LYS A 9 -18.28 -2.71 12.05
CA LYS A 9 -17.31 -1.62 11.96
C LYS A 9 -15.85 -2.10 12.04
N TYR A 10 -15.59 -3.19 12.76
CA TYR A 10 -14.23 -3.68 13.02
C TYR A 10 -13.94 -5.04 12.40
N THR A 11 -14.80 -5.53 11.49
CA THR A 11 -14.68 -6.85 10.84
C THR A 11 -13.27 -7.08 10.26
N MET A 12 -12.70 -6.09 9.57
CA MET A 12 -11.37 -6.24 8.93
C MET A 12 -10.24 -6.30 9.95
N VAL A 13 -10.34 -5.54 11.03
CA VAL A 13 -9.36 -5.59 12.12
C VAL A 13 -9.44 -6.94 12.85
N ILE A 14 -10.65 -7.43 13.08
CA ILE A 14 -10.89 -8.76 13.69
C ILE A 14 -10.30 -9.85 12.79
N ALA A 15 -10.58 -9.79 11.48
CA ALA A 15 -10.02 -10.73 10.51
C ALA A 15 -8.48 -10.73 10.52
N LEU A 16 -7.86 -9.56 10.54
CA LEU A 16 -6.41 -9.42 10.64
C LEU A 16 -5.86 -10.09 11.91
N VAL A 17 -6.47 -9.82 13.06
CA VAL A 17 -6.05 -10.41 14.35
C VAL A 17 -6.21 -11.94 14.33
N VAL A 18 -7.34 -12.44 13.84
CA VAL A 18 -7.60 -13.90 13.75
C VAL A 18 -6.58 -14.56 12.83
N VAL A 19 -6.33 -14.03 11.64
CA VAL A 19 -5.35 -14.56 10.68
C VAL A 19 -3.94 -14.50 11.26
N PHE A 20 -3.58 -13.41 11.93
CA PHE A 20 -2.28 -13.27 12.59
C PHE A 20 -2.08 -14.33 13.68
N ILE A 21 -3.11 -14.61 14.50
CA ILE A 21 -3.07 -15.66 15.53
C ILE A 21 -2.94 -17.04 14.87
N ILE A 22 -3.74 -17.33 13.84
CA ILE A 22 -3.70 -18.61 13.13
C ILE A 22 -2.29 -18.88 12.60
N PHE A 23 -1.70 -17.94 11.84
CA PHE A 23 -0.35 -18.12 11.32
C PHE A 23 0.74 -18.11 12.40
N THR A 24 0.53 -17.41 13.51
CA THR A 24 1.44 -17.48 14.66
C THR A 24 1.49 -18.90 15.22
N VAL A 25 0.34 -19.57 15.37
CA VAL A 25 0.24 -20.94 15.85
C VAL A 25 0.83 -21.92 14.82
N LEU A 26 0.43 -21.80 13.54
CA LEU A 26 0.91 -22.67 12.46
C LEU A 26 2.42 -22.59 12.26
N THR A 27 3.02 -21.43 12.44
CA THR A 27 4.48 -21.22 12.31
C THR A 27 5.26 -21.58 13.59
N GLY A 28 4.59 -22.08 14.64
CA GLY A 28 5.23 -22.36 15.93
C GLY A 28 5.83 -21.10 16.57
N GLY A 29 5.19 -19.94 16.43
CA GLY A 29 5.63 -18.66 16.97
C GLY A 29 6.71 -17.94 16.14
N LYS A 30 7.18 -18.52 15.03
CA LYS A 30 8.22 -17.89 14.19
C LYS A 30 7.77 -16.57 13.58
N LEU A 31 6.46 -16.41 13.29
CA LEU A 31 5.93 -15.17 12.74
C LEU A 31 6.19 -13.95 13.63
N ILE A 32 6.20 -14.12 14.98
CA ILE A 32 6.40 -13.02 15.94
C ILE A 32 7.88 -12.69 16.16
N LEU A 33 8.82 -13.44 15.60
CA LEU A 33 10.24 -13.13 15.73
C LEU A 33 10.53 -11.73 15.19
N PRO A 34 11.43 -10.95 15.82
CA PRO A 34 11.75 -9.57 15.43
C PRO A 34 12.12 -9.43 13.96
N GLN A 35 12.92 -10.35 13.44
CA GLN A 35 13.29 -10.41 12.03
C GLN A 35 12.06 -10.55 11.11
N ASN A 36 11.12 -11.43 11.45
CA ASN A 36 9.95 -11.68 10.62
C ASN A 36 8.94 -10.53 10.68
N ILE A 37 8.81 -9.87 11.81
CA ILE A 37 8.02 -8.64 11.94
C ILE A 37 8.61 -7.50 11.10
N SER A 38 9.94 -7.34 11.11
CA SER A 38 10.60 -6.37 10.22
C SER A 38 10.41 -6.74 8.75
N ASN A 39 10.62 -8.02 8.39
CA ASN A 39 10.47 -8.51 7.03
C ASN A 39 9.03 -8.40 6.51
N LEU A 40 8.02 -8.53 7.36
CA LEU A 40 6.62 -8.38 6.98
C LEU A 40 6.37 -7.04 6.25
N LEU A 41 6.87 -5.94 6.79
CA LEU A 41 6.74 -4.64 6.15
C LEU A 41 7.62 -4.49 4.91
N LEU A 42 8.87 -4.95 4.97
CA LEU A 42 9.77 -4.88 3.83
C LEU A 42 9.25 -5.67 2.62
N GLN A 43 8.67 -6.84 2.87
CA GLN A 43 8.10 -7.70 1.82
C GLN A 43 6.84 -7.10 1.20
N ASN A 44 6.05 -6.41 1.99
CA ASN A 44 4.77 -5.86 1.56
C ASN A 44 4.84 -4.36 1.23
N ALA A 45 6.03 -3.76 1.19
CA ALA A 45 6.20 -2.35 0.90
C ALA A 45 5.54 -1.94 -0.41
N TYR A 46 5.69 -2.74 -1.46
CA TYR A 46 5.09 -2.49 -2.77
C TYR A 46 3.57 -2.50 -2.71
N VAL A 47 2.98 -3.44 -1.96
CA VAL A 47 1.51 -3.51 -1.80
C VAL A 47 1.00 -2.29 -1.07
N LEU A 48 1.64 -1.91 0.05
CA LEU A 48 1.24 -0.75 0.85
C LEU A 48 1.28 0.55 0.05
N VAL A 49 2.28 0.70 -0.83
CA VAL A 49 2.41 1.86 -1.71
C VAL A 49 1.41 1.79 -2.86
N MET A 50 1.36 0.68 -3.60
CA MET A 50 0.48 0.55 -4.77
C MET A 50 -1.00 0.54 -4.40
N ALA A 51 -1.38 0.01 -3.24
CA ALA A 51 -2.77 0.05 -2.77
C ALA A 51 -3.30 1.49 -2.61
N CYS A 52 -2.45 2.47 -2.27
CA CYS A 52 -2.85 3.87 -2.22
C CYS A 52 -3.30 4.41 -3.58
N GLY A 53 -2.55 4.10 -4.65
CA GLY A 53 -2.93 4.49 -6.01
C GLY A 53 -4.10 3.67 -6.55
N MET A 54 -4.11 2.36 -6.28
CA MET A 54 -5.18 1.46 -6.67
C MET A 54 -6.53 1.87 -6.05
N LEU A 55 -6.51 2.36 -4.81
CA LEU A 55 -7.70 2.93 -4.19
C LEU A 55 -8.29 4.07 -5.02
N LEU A 56 -7.47 4.99 -5.56
CA LEU A 56 -7.97 6.08 -6.39
C LEU A 56 -8.63 5.56 -7.67
N CYS A 57 -8.05 4.55 -8.32
CA CYS A 57 -8.64 3.91 -9.49
C CYS A 57 -9.99 3.24 -9.13
N ILE A 58 -10.04 2.46 -8.04
CA ILE A 58 -11.27 1.80 -7.60
C ILE A 58 -12.34 2.83 -7.21
N LEU A 59 -11.98 3.91 -6.53
CA LEU A 59 -12.92 4.97 -6.17
C LEU A 59 -13.63 5.58 -7.37
N THR A 60 -13.03 5.59 -8.56
CA THR A 60 -13.63 6.18 -9.78
C THR A 60 -14.64 5.25 -10.50
N GLY A 61 -15.28 4.32 -9.80
CA GLY A 61 -16.32 3.44 -10.35
C GLY A 61 -15.92 1.96 -10.42
N GLY A 62 -15.10 1.51 -9.47
CA GLY A 62 -14.66 0.11 -9.39
C GLY A 62 -13.58 -0.26 -10.42
N ASN A 63 -12.97 0.73 -11.04
CA ASN A 63 -11.92 0.52 -12.04
C ASN A 63 -10.62 0.01 -11.40
N VAL A 64 -9.90 -0.84 -12.13
CA VAL A 64 -8.61 -1.36 -11.68
C VAL A 64 -7.53 -1.11 -12.74
N ASP A 65 -6.29 -1.03 -12.29
CA ASP A 65 -5.13 -0.93 -13.18
C ASP A 65 -4.33 -2.24 -13.11
N LEU A 66 -4.38 -3.00 -14.21
CA LEU A 66 -3.66 -4.27 -14.33
C LEU A 66 -2.20 -4.09 -14.74
N SER A 67 -1.81 -2.92 -15.20
CA SER A 67 -0.46 -2.67 -15.72
C SER A 67 0.58 -2.43 -14.62
N ILE A 68 0.16 -2.22 -13.38
CA ILE A 68 1.04 -1.74 -12.29
C ILE A 68 2.21 -2.67 -12.00
N GLY A 69 2.03 -3.99 -12.06
CA GLY A 69 3.11 -4.94 -11.88
C GLY A 69 4.14 -4.88 -13.01
N SER A 70 3.69 -4.58 -14.25
CA SER A 70 4.56 -4.41 -15.41
C SER A 70 5.24 -3.04 -15.43
N THR A 71 4.56 -1.99 -15.01
CA THR A 71 5.13 -0.65 -14.81
C THR A 71 6.21 -0.66 -13.74
N LEU A 72 5.97 -1.35 -12.62
CA LEU A 72 6.93 -1.63 -11.56
C LEU A 72 8.18 -2.32 -12.12
N CYS A 73 7.98 -3.40 -12.90
CA CYS A 73 9.05 -4.15 -13.53
C CYS A 73 9.89 -3.28 -14.47
N LEU A 74 9.26 -2.48 -15.33
CA LEU A 74 9.95 -1.60 -16.27
C LEU A 74 10.76 -0.52 -15.54
N SER A 75 10.21 0.10 -14.49
CA SER A 75 10.93 1.06 -13.66
C SER A 75 12.16 0.41 -13.00
N ALA A 76 11.99 -0.77 -12.41
CA ALA A 76 13.09 -1.53 -11.81
C ALA A 76 14.16 -1.92 -12.86
N ALA A 77 13.72 -2.36 -14.05
CA ALA A 77 14.59 -2.76 -15.16
C ALA A 77 15.46 -1.59 -15.65
N LEU A 78 14.86 -0.40 -15.81
CA LEU A 78 15.58 0.80 -16.19
C LEU A 78 16.62 1.19 -15.14
N ALA A 79 16.25 1.17 -13.85
CA ALA A 79 17.16 1.46 -12.77
C ALA A 79 18.34 0.47 -12.74
N ALA A 80 18.05 -0.84 -12.87
CA ALA A 80 19.07 -1.89 -12.90
C ALA A 80 20.01 -1.73 -14.09
N LYS A 81 19.48 -1.52 -15.30
CA LYS A 81 20.28 -1.39 -16.53
C LYS A 81 21.19 -0.17 -16.48
N LEU A 82 20.71 0.96 -15.99
CA LEU A 82 21.52 2.17 -15.87
C LEU A 82 22.64 1.99 -14.84
N MET A 83 22.35 1.37 -13.68
CA MET A 83 23.39 1.11 -12.68
C MET A 83 24.42 0.08 -13.16
N ASP A 84 24.00 -0.93 -13.91
CA ASP A 84 24.88 -1.91 -14.56
C ASP A 84 25.80 -1.24 -15.60
N GLY A 85 25.27 -0.23 -16.30
CA GLY A 85 26.03 0.64 -17.22
C GLY A 85 26.93 1.67 -16.54
N GLY A 86 27.07 1.65 -15.20
CA GLY A 86 27.96 2.55 -14.44
C GLY A 86 27.37 3.92 -14.12
N TYR A 87 26.10 4.19 -14.41
CA TYR A 87 25.46 5.44 -14.02
C TYR A 87 25.18 5.49 -12.52
N SER A 88 25.16 6.72 -11.96
CA SER A 88 24.87 6.90 -10.54
C SER A 88 23.43 6.47 -10.19
N PRO A 89 23.20 5.96 -8.97
CA PRO A 89 21.85 5.59 -8.52
C PRO A 89 20.82 6.71 -8.62
N LEU A 90 21.22 7.95 -8.40
CA LEU A 90 20.32 9.12 -8.52
C LEU A 90 19.83 9.32 -9.94
N VAL A 91 20.73 9.17 -10.94
CA VAL A 91 20.35 9.22 -12.36
C VAL A 91 19.42 8.06 -12.70
N ALA A 92 19.72 6.85 -12.24
CA ALA A 92 18.89 5.68 -12.45
C ALA A 92 17.48 5.86 -11.89
N ILE A 93 17.34 6.37 -10.65
CA ILE A 93 16.08 6.68 -10.01
C ILE A 93 15.31 7.74 -10.81
N PHE A 94 15.99 8.84 -11.18
CA PHE A 94 15.36 9.94 -11.91
C PHE A 94 14.80 9.48 -13.27
N VAL A 95 15.57 8.73 -14.05
CA VAL A 95 15.13 8.21 -15.36
C VAL A 95 13.97 7.22 -15.19
N SER A 96 14.06 6.29 -14.24
CA SER A 96 13.01 5.31 -13.98
C SER A 96 11.70 5.97 -13.55
N MET A 97 11.76 6.98 -12.68
CA MET A 97 10.59 7.75 -12.28
C MET A 97 10.02 8.59 -13.41
N SER A 98 10.88 9.18 -14.24
CA SER A 98 10.44 9.94 -15.42
C SER A 98 9.67 9.07 -16.41
N VAL A 99 10.13 7.84 -16.65
CA VAL A 99 9.40 6.90 -17.51
C VAL A 99 8.06 6.50 -16.88
N SER A 100 8.01 6.30 -15.57
CA SER A 100 6.75 6.01 -14.87
C SER A 100 5.77 7.18 -14.94
N ILE A 101 6.25 8.42 -14.89
CA ILE A 101 5.45 9.63 -15.11
C ILE A 101 4.90 9.67 -16.54
N VAL A 102 5.73 9.38 -17.54
CA VAL A 102 5.29 9.33 -18.95
C VAL A 102 4.23 8.26 -19.16
N ILE A 103 4.41 7.07 -18.58
CA ILE A 103 3.38 6.00 -18.58
C ILE A 103 2.08 6.52 -17.95
N GLY A 104 2.16 7.17 -16.81
CA GLY A 104 1.00 7.71 -16.11
C GLY A 104 0.25 8.77 -16.92
N ILE A 105 0.97 9.67 -17.59
CA ILE A 105 0.39 10.66 -18.51
C ILE A 105 -0.31 9.94 -19.67
N TRP A 106 0.34 8.97 -20.28
CA TRP A 106 -0.19 8.20 -21.40
C TRP A 106 -1.46 7.42 -21.05
N GLN A 107 -1.43 6.63 -19.97
CA GLN A 107 -2.59 5.87 -19.51
C GLN A 107 -3.72 6.79 -19.02
N GLY A 108 -3.38 7.80 -18.22
CA GLY A 108 -4.36 8.77 -17.73
C GLY A 108 -5.06 9.52 -18.87
N TRP A 109 -4.31 9.86 -19.94
CA TRP A 109 -4.89 10.49 -21.13
C TRP A 109 -5.80 9.55 -21.91
N LEU A 110 -5.38 8.30 -22.12
CA LEU A 110 -6.18 7.30 -22.83
C LEU A 110 -7.49 6.99 -22.11
N VAL A 111 -7.45 6.81 -20.79
CA VAL A 111 -8.65 6.51 -20.01
C VAL A 111 -9.51 7.76 -19.81
N GLY A 112 -8.92 8.88 -19.43
CA GLY A 112 -9.65 10.08 -19.07
C GLY A 112 -10.19 10.87 -20.26
N TYR A 113 -9.42 11.01 -21.34
CA TYR A 113 -9.77 11.88 -22.46
C TYR A 113 -10.16 11.14 -23.74
N VAL A 114 -9.51 10.01 -24.03
CA VAL A 114 -9.88 9.17 -25.20
C VAL A 114 -11.05 8.25 -24.87
N HIS A 115 -11.33 8.03 -23.57
CA HIS A 115 -12.40 7.17 -23.05
C HIS A 115 -12.24 5.69 -23.43
N ILE A 116 -10.99 5.21 -23.51
CA ILE A 116 -10.73 3.77 -23.64
C ILE A 116 -11.14 3.11 -22.30
N PRO A 117 -11.92 2.02 -22.34
CA PRO A 117 -12.26 1.30 -21.12
C PRO A 117 -11.01 0.94 -20.31
N PRO A 118 -10.97 1.27 -19.01
CA PRO A 118 -9.79 1.10 -18.16
C PRO A 118 -9.17 -0.29 -18.22
N PHE A 119 -10.01 -1.33 -18.18
CA PHE A 119 -9.55 -2.71 -18.26
C PHE A 119 -8.76 -3.00 -19.56
N ILE A 120 -9.25 -2.53 -20.71
CA ILE A 120 -8.58 -2.74 -22.00
C ILE A 120 -7.26 -1.96 -22.06
N CYS A 121 -7.28 -0.69 -21.63
CA CYS A 121 -6.10 0.17 -21.62
C CYS A 121 -4.98 -0.42 -20.74
N THR A 122 -5.32 -0.83 -19.52
CA THR A 122 -4.33 -1.33 -18.56
C THR A 122 -3.88 -2.75 -18.89
N LEU A 123 -4.75 -3.59 -19.47
CA LEU A 123 -4.35 -4.91 -19.96
C LEU A 123 -3.34 -4.78 -21.11
N ALA A 124 -3.59 -3.88 -22.07
CA ALA A 124 -2.63 -3.59 -23.14
C ALA A 124 -1.32 -3.03 -22.55
N GLY A 125 -1.40 -2.12 -21.60
CA GLY A 125 -0.25 -1.58 -20.85
C GLY A 125 0.55 -2.67 -20.14
N MET A 126 -0.11 -3.64 -19.55
CA MET A 126 0.53 -4.77 -18.88
C MET A 126 1.46 -5.55 -19.85
N PHE A 127 0.99 -5.85 -21.06
CA PHE A 127 1.83 -6.54 -22.05
C PHE A 127 2.93 -5.63 -22.62
N LEU A 128 2.62 -4.36 -22.92
CA LEU A 128 3.58 -3.42 -23.46
C LEU A 128 4.75 -3.19 -22.50
N PHE A 129 4.46 -2.84 -21.25
CA PHE A 129 5.50 -2.51 -20.26
C PHE A 129 6.28 -3.75 -19.84
N ARG A 130 5.63 -4.93 -19.78
CA ARG A 130 6.32 -6.20 -19.54
C ARG A 130 7.28 -6.53 -20.70
N GLY A 131 6.84 -6.31 -21.94
CA GLY A 131 7.67 -6.46 -23.13
C GLY A 131 8.88 -5.53 -23.09
N PHE A 132 8.66 -4.22 -22.83
CA PHE A 132 9.76 -3.25 -22.72
C PHE A 132 10.72 -3.58 -21.57
N ALA A 133 10.22 -4.04 -20.43
CA ALA A 133 11.10 -4.45 -19.32
C ALA A 133 12.05 -5.57 -19.74
N ARG A 134 11.54 -6.59 -20.46
CA ARG A 134 12.36 -7.69 -20.98
C ARG A 134 13.35 -7.23 -22.04
N VAL A 135 12.97 -6.30 -22.92
CA VAL A 135 13.88 -5.69 -23.91
C VAL A 135 15.01 -4.93 -23.22
N VAL A 136 14.69 -4.08 -22.23
CA VAL A 136 15.68 -3.31 -21.46
C VAL A 136 16.68 -4.23 -20.75
N LEU A 137 16.20 -5.35 -20.20
CA LEU A 137 17.04 -6.32 -19.50
C LEU A 137 17.78 -7.30 -20.45
N ASP A 138 17.56 -7.24 -21.75
CA ASP A 138 18.03 -8.28 -22.70
C ASP A 138 17.63 -9.70 -22.23
N SER A 139 16.44 -9.84 -21.61
CA SER A 139 15.93 -11.06 -20.98
C SER A 139 16.88 -11.69 -19.94
N ARG A 140 17.78 -10.91 -19.35
CA ARG A 140 18.72 -11.35 -18.30
C ARG A 140 18.30 -10.84 -16.95
N THR A 141 18.80 -11.49 -15.90
CA THR A 141 18.73 -10.97 -14.53
C THR A 141 19.91 -10.02 -14.29
N ILE A 142 19.64 -8.79 -13.90
CA ILE A 142 20.67 -7.79 -13.57
C ILE A 142 20.72 -7.61 -12.05
N SER A 143 21.93 -7.69 -11.46
CA SER A 143 22.16 -7.43 -10.04
C SER A 143 22.09 -5.91 -9.75
N VAL A 144 21.47 -5.54 -8.63
CA VAL A 144 21.27 -4.15 -8.18
C VAL A 144 21.94 -3.95 -6.81
N MET A 145 23.07 -4.61 -6.56
CA MET A 145 23.81 -4.51 -5.30
C MET A 145 24.68 -3.24 -5.22
N ASN A 146 24.09 -2.06 -5.46
CA ASN A 146 24.76 -0.78 -5.29
C ASN A 146 24.54 -0.27 -3.86
N PRO A 147 25.61 -0.04 -3.05
CA PRO A 147 25.47 0.41 -1.67
C PRO A 147 24.69 1.73 -1.50
N GLN A 148 24.90 2.69 -2.41
CA GLN A 148 24.19 3.97 -2.34
C GLN A 148 22.69 3.82 -2.63
N PHE A 149 22.33 2.98 -3.61
CA PHE A 149 20.94 2.66 -3.91
C PHE A 149 20.27 1.92 -2.75
N ASN A 150 20.94 0.90 -2.20
CA ASN A 150 20.41 0.14 -1.08
C ASN A 150 20.28 0.99 0.19
N ASN A 151 21.21 1.91 0.42
CA ASN A 151 21.11 2.84 1.57
C ASN A 151 19.90 3.76 1.50
N LEU A 152 19.43 4.13 0.30
CA LEU A 152 18.24 4.96 0.13
C LEU A 152 16.93 4.23 0.44
N PHE A 153 16.88 2.91 0.29
CA PHE A 153 15.62 2.17 0.37
C PHE A 153 15.60 1.06 1.42
N THR A 154 16.68 0.29 1.57
CA THR A 154 16.70 -0.93 2.40
C THR A 154 17.63 -0.88 3.60
N SER A 155 18.32 0.24 3.84
CA SER A 155 19.11 0.43 5.05
C SER A 155 18.25 0.54 6.30
N TYR A 156 18.92 0.46 7.46
CA TYR A 156 18.29 0.63 8.76
C TYR A 156 18.84 1.87 9.44
N ILE A 157 17.97 2.66 10.04
CA ILE A 157 18.36 3.80 10.88
C ILE A 157 18.72 3.27 12.26
N GLN A 158 19.97 3.51 12.65
CA GLN A 158 20.59 3.04 13.89
C GLN A 158 21.16 4.25 14.65
N ILE A 159 20.29 5.05 15.27
CA ILE A 159 20.72 6.21 16.06
C ILE A 159 21.40 5.70 17.33
N GLY A 160 22.69 6.00 17.53
CA GLY A 160 23.48 5.50 18.66
C GLY A 160 24.06 4.11 18.51
N GLY A 161 23.93 3.51 17.27
CA GLY A 161 24.51 2.19 16.96
C GLY A 161 23.71 1.00 17.48
N LEU A 162 24.31 -0.18 17.31
CA LEU A 162 23.80 -1.44 17.86
C LEU A 162 24.55 -1.77 19.16
N ASP A 163 23.85 -2.37 20.13
CA ASP A 163 24.50 -2.92 21.31
C ASP A 163 25.22 -4.24 21.00
N GLU A 164 25.96 -4.80 21.97
CA GLU A 164 26.70 -6.06 21.82
C GLU A 164 25.83 -7.24 21.38
N LYS A 165 24.52 -7.16 21.60
CA LYS A 165 23.53 -8.17 21.21
C LYS A 165 22.88 -7.88 19.85
N GLY A 166 23.31 -6.83 19.15
CA GLY A 166 22.73 -6.43 17.88
C GLY A 166 21.37 -5.71 17.96
N ASN A 167 20.99 -5.22 19.14
CA ASN A 167 19.75 -4.49 19.36
C ASN A 167 19.96 -2.98 19.15
N CYS A 168 18.94 -2.30 18.61
CA CYS A 168 18.94 -0.87 18.39
C CYS A 168 17.98 -0.16 19.35
N LYS A 169 18.49 0.31 20.49
CA LYS A 169 17.68 0.94 21.54
C LYS A 169 16.93 2.20 21.07
N SER A 170 17.50 2.90 20.09
CA SER A 170 16.85 4.10 19.54
C SER A 170 15.51 3.82 18.86
N ALA A 171 15.28 2.63 18.30
CA ALA A 171 14.02 2.28 17.67
C ALA A 171 12.84 2.34 18.64
N ILE A 172 13.03 1.88 19.89
CA ILE A 172 11.96 1.97 20.91
C ILE A 172 11.75 3.42 21.39
N ILE A 173 12.83 4.20 21.50
CA ILE A 173 12.72 5.62 21.87
C ILE A 173 11.91 6.38 20.82
N VAL A 174 12.22 6.19 19.54
CA VAL A 174 11.45 6.79 18.45
C VAL A 174 9.99 6.34 18.48
N GLY A 175 9.73 5.06 18.72
CA GLY A 175 8.36 4.54 18.84
C GLY A 175 7.59 5.19 19.98
N ILE A 176 8.20 5.37 21.16
CA ILE A 176 7.59 6.06 22.30
C ILE A 176 7.34 7.54 21.98
N VAL A 177 8.31 8.24 21.37
CA VAL A 177 8.16 9.65 20.99
C VAL A 177 7.02 9.82 19.99
N VAL A 178 6.90 8.94 19.00
CA VAL A 178 5.79 8.96 18.03
C VAL A 178 4.45 8.71 18.74
N ALA A 179 4.36 7.72 19.61
CA ALA A 179 3.13 7.40 20.35
C ALA A 179 2.70 8.58 21.24
N VAL A 180 3.62 9.14 22.01
CA VAL A 180 3.33 10.33 22.86
C VAL A 180 2.91 11.53 21.99
N GLY A 181 3.56 11.75 20.87
CA GLY A 181 3.21 12.82 19.92
C GLY A 181 1.80 12.67 19.35
N LEU A 182 1.41 11.46 18.95
CA LEU A 182 0.07 11.17 18.43
C LEU A 182 -1.01 11.30 19.50
N MET A 183 -0.74 10.86 20.72
CA MET A 183 -1.64 11.04 21.86
C MET A 183 -1.83 12.53 22.17
N ALA A 184 -0.73 13.29 22.27
CA ALA A 184 -0.77 14.74 22.50
C ALA A 184 -1.55 15.48 21.40
N TRP A 185 -1.32 15.14 20.14
CA TRP A 185 -2.07 15.68 19.00
C TRP A 185 -3.57 15.37 19.10
N THR A 186 -3.91 14.15 19.49
CA THR A 186 -5.31 13.72 19.65
C THR A 186 -5.99 14.52 20.75
N ILE A 187 -5.34 14.67 21.91
CA ILE A 187 -5.87 15.47 23.04
C ILE A 187 -6.02 16.94 22.62
N PHE A 188 -5.01 17.52 21.96
CA PHE A 188 -5.07 18.90 21.47
C PHE A 188 -6.21 19.11 20.46
N SER A 189 -6.37 18.17 19.50
CA SER A 189 -7.46 18.21 18.52
C SER A 189 -8.84 18.13 19.17
N LEU A 190 -9.01 17.28 20.18
CA LEU A 190 -10.25 17.18 20.96
C LEU A 190 -10.54 18.45 21.74
N ALA A 191 -9.53 19.03 22.40
CA ALA A 191 -9.67 20.29 23.13
C ALA A 191 -10.09 21.44 22.19
N ARG A 192 -9.47 21.52 21.00
CA ARG A 192 -9.82 22.50 19.97
C ARG A 192 -11.26 22.33 19.46
N LYS A 193 -11.70 21.10 19.18
CA LYS A 193 -13.08 20.80 18.76
C LYS A 193 -14.10 21.17 19.84
N LYS A 194 -13.81 20.86 21.11
CA LYS A 194 -14.65 21.25 22.24
C LYS A 194 -14.76 22.77 22.34
N LYS A 195 -13.66 23.52 22.18
CA LYS A 195 -13.66 25.00 22.17
C LYS A 195 -14.46 25.58 21.00
N GLN A 196 -14.59 24.88 19.88
CA GLN A 196 -15.36 25.28 18.69
C GLN A 196 -16.84 24.87 18.78
N GLY A 197 -17.32 24.33 19.92
CA GLY A 197 -18.72 23.97 20.13
C GLY A 197 -19.17 22.68 19.41
N TYR A 198 -18.25 21.82 18.96
CA TYR A 198 -18.62 20.54 18.39
C TYR A 198 -19.07 19.58 19.50
N GLU A 199 -20.39 19.47 19.69
CA GLU A 199 -21.04 18.48 20.54
C GLU A 199 -21.18 17.14 19.81
N GLY A 200 -20.78 16.02 20.45
CA GLY A 200 -21.01 14.65 19.91
C GLY A 200 -19.77 13.81 19.63
N VAL A 201 -18.56 14.35 19.75
CA VAL A 201 -17.34 13.52 19.70
C VAL A 201 -17.06 12.98 21.11
N SER A 202 -17.33 11.68 21.32
CA SER A 202 -16.94 11.03 22.57
C SER A 202 -15.41 11.10 22.72
N ALA A 203 -14.93 11.99 23.58
CA ALA A 203 -13.51 12.15 23.88
C ALA A 203 -12.90 10.83 24.36
N VAL A 204 -13.64 10.10 25.22
CA VAL A 204 -13.22 8.79 25.72
C VAL A 204 -13.00 7.79 24.60
N SER A 205 -13.94 7.67 23.65
CA SER A 205 -13.80 6.75 22.51
C SER A 205 -12.60 7.10 21.61
N SER A 206 -12.31 8.39 21.42
CA SER A 206 -11.16 8.82 20.62
C SER A 206 -9.83 8.56 21.31
N ILE A 207 -9.76 8.81 22.62
CA ILE A 207 -8.56 8.54 23.43
C ILE A 207 -8.31 7.04 23.53
N VAL A 208 -9.33 6.22 23.77
CA VAL A 208 -9.17 4.75 23.82
C VAL A 208 -8.68 4.18 22.49
N LYS A 209 -9.22 4.65 21.37
CA LYS A 209 -8.74 4.23 20.03
C LYS A 209 -7.28 4.59 19.83
N MET A 210 -6.88 5.82 20.22
CA MET A 210 -5.50 6.25 20.06
C MET A 210 -4.57 5.47 20.98
N ALA A 211 -4.96 5.22 22.22
CA ALA A 211 -4.19 4.40 23.15
C ALA A 211 -3.93 2.99 22.60
N VAL A 212 -4.91 2.36 21.95
CA VAL A 212 -4.70 1.05 21.31
C VAL A 212 -3.69 1.16 20.16
N ILE A 213 -3.76 2.20 19.34
CA ILE A 213 -2.80 2.43 18.25
C ILE A 213 -1.39 2.66 18.83
N ASP A 214 -1.28 3.47 19.85
CA ASP A 214 0.00 3.79 20.50
C ASP A 214 0.66 2.55 21.12
N VAL A 215 -0.13 1.66 21.74
CA VAL A 215 0.35 0.38 22.25
C VAL A 215 0.89 -0.49 21.12
N LEU A 216 0.19 -0.57 19.98
CA LEU A 216 0.64 -1.31 18.80
C LEU A 216 1.94 -0.72 18.23
N ILE A 217 2.06 0.60 18.15
CA ILE A 217 3.28 1.30 17.71
C ILE A 217 4.46 0.95 18.64
N VAL A 218 4.26 1.00 19.95
CA VAL A 218 5.31 0.69 20.92
C VAL A 218 5.72 -0.78 20.86
N ILE A 219 4.76 -1.71 20.74
CA ILE A 219 5.06 -3.14 20.56
C ILE A 219 5.86 -3.37 19.26
N TYR A 220 5.45 -2.72 18.18
CA TYR A 220 6.16 -2.82 16.90
C TYR A 220 7.59 -2.25 17.00
N ALA A 221 7.74 -1.06 17.58
CA ALA A 221 9.04 -0.43 17.82
C ALA A 221 9.94 -1.30 18.72
N PHE A 222 9.37 -1.95 19.74
CA PHE A 222 10.08 -2.91 20.58
C PHE A 222 10.59 -4.12 19.77
N LYS A 223 9.79 -4.65 18.85
CA LYS A 223 10.24 -5.71 17.95
C LYS A 223 11.33 -5.23 17.00
N LEU A 224 11.20 -4.04 16.43
CA LEU A 224 12.25 -3.46 15.59
C LEU A 224 13.56 -3.19 16.35
N SER A 225 13.46 -2.81 17.63
CA SER A 225 14.66 -2.60 18.46
C SER A 225 15.47 -3.88 18.69
N GLN A 226 14.84 -5.03 18.62
CA GLN A 226 15.47 -6.34 18.74
C GLN A 226 16.06 -6.85 17.40
N TYR A 227 15.95 -6.06 16.30
CA TYR A 227 16.47 -6.45 14.99
C TYR A 227 16.86 -5.23 14.17
N LYS A 228 18.15 -4.98 14.00
CA LYS A 228 18.76 -3.96 13.12
C LYS A 228 18.23 -2.52 13.21
N GLY A 229 17.13 -2.23 13.92
CA GLY A 229 16.55 -0.89 14.04
C GLY A 229 15.42 -0.59 13.06
N ILE A 230 15.20 0.70 12.73
CA ILE A 230 14.09 1.18 11.91
C ILE A 230 14.47 1.07 10.43
N PRO A 231 13.76 0.25 9.61
CA PRO A 231 14.04 0.20 8.18
C PRO A 231 13.64 1.51 7.48
N VAL A 232 14.52 2.05 6.64
CA VAL A 232 14.25 3.28 5.84
C VAL A 232 13.03 3.10 4.95
N MET A 233 12.79 1.89 4.45
CA MET A 233 11.60 1.56 3.67
C MET A 233 10.29 1.87 4.40
N LEU A 234 10.24 1.72 5.74
CA LEU A 234 9.08 2.11 6.55
C LEU A 234 8.79 3.61 6.44
N ILE A 235 9.83 4.44 6.36
CA ILE A 235 9.67 5.89 6.22
C ILE A 235 9.04 6.21 4.87
N TRP A 236 9.50 5.60 3.79
CA TRP A 236 8.91 5.77 2.45
C TRP A 236 7.45 5.34 2.40
N ILE A 237 7.11 4.20 3.00
CA ILE A 237 5.72 3.73 3.13
C ILE A 237 4.89 4.77 3.88
N LEU A 238 5.36 5.24 5.05
CA LEU A 238 4.63 6.21 5.87
C LEU A 238 4.41 7.53 5.12
N ILE A 239 5.42 8.05 4.41
CA ILE A 239 5.28 9.26 3.61
C ILE A 239 4.16 9.10 2.59
N VAL A 240 4.17 8.02 1.79
CA VAL A 240 3.13 7.77 0.78
C VAL A 240 1.76 7.62 1.43
N VAL A 241 1.64 6.77 2.45
CA VAL A 241 0.36 6.50 3.12
C VAL A 241 -0.22 7.76 3.75
N LEU A 242 0.60 8.59 4.41
CA LEU A 242 0.13 9.84 5.01
C LEU A 242 -0.29 10.88 3.96
N ILE A 243 0.45 11.00 2.86
CA ILE A 243 0.08 11.88 1.74
C ILE A 243 -1.28 11.46 1.16
N PHE A 244 -1.46 10.17 0.86
CA PHE A 244 -2.71 9.68 0.26
C PHE A 244 -3.87 9.68 1.27
N ALA A 245 -3.62 9.41 2.55
CA ALA A 245 -4.61 9.57 3.61
C ALA A 245 -5.07 11.03 3.72
N PHE A 246 -4.14 12.00 3.65
CA PHE A 246 -4.46 13.42 3.65
C PHE A 246 -5.24 13.83 2.39
N ILE A 247 -4.79 13.40 1.21
CA ILE A 247 -5.46 13.69 -0.07
C ILE A 247 -6.90 13.20 -0.01
N THR A 248 -7.13 11.94 0.34
CA THR A 248 -8.45 11.32 0.28
C THR A 248 -9.40 11.82 1.37
N SER A 249 -8.91 12.14 2.57
CA SER A 249 -9.76 12.54 3.69
C SER A 249 -9.99 14.03 3.82
N SER A 250 -9.02 14.86 3.41
CA SER A 250 -8.99 16.28 3.78
C SER A 250 -9.02 17.24 2.60
N THR A 251 -8.76 16.78 1.37
CA THR A 251 -8.69 17.67 0.20
C THR A 251 -9.96 17.64 -0.66
N VAL A 252 -10.23 18.75 -1.37
CA VAL A 252 -11.28 18.80 -2.39
C VAL A 252 -10.95 17.85 -3.54
N PHE A 253 -9.68 17.77 -3.93
CA PHE A 253 -9.19 16.86 -4.96
C PHE A 253 -9.52 15.40 -4.64
N GLY A 254 -9.26 14.95 -3.40
CA GLY A 254 -9.63 13.60 -2.96
C GLY A 254 -11.13 13.33 -3.02
N ARG A 255 -11.96 14.30 -2.64
CA ARG A 255 -13.43 14.15 -2.70
C ARG A 255 -13.98 13.95 -4.11
N TYR A 256 -13.28 14.42 -5.14
CA TYR A 256 -13.70 14.22 -6.52
C TYR A 256 -13.70 12.74 -6.94
N PHE A 257 -12.74 11.94 -6.46
CA PHE A 257 -12.72 10.49 -6.75
C PHE A 257 -13.95 9.79 -6.17
N TYR A 258 -14.33 10.13 -4.94
CA TYR A 258 -15.55 9.58 -4.32
C TYR A 258 -16.83 10.03 -5.05
N ALA A 259 -16.88 11.29 -5.46
CA ALA A 259 -18.05 11.85 -6.15
C ALA A 259 -18.24 11.18 -7.52
N VAL A 260 -17.18 11.06 -8.32
CA VAL A 260 -17.24 10.42 -9.65
C VAL A 260 -17.68 8.96 -9.52
N GLY A 261 -17.11 8.19 -8.59
CA GLY A 261 -17.49 6.80 -8.38
C GLY A 261 -18.88 6.62 -7.76
N GLY A 262 -19.37 7.60 -7.00
CA GLY A 262 -20.72 7.58 -6.46
C GLY A 262 -21.81 7.83 -7.51
N ASN A 263 -21.62 8.84 -8.34
CA ASN A 263 -22.50 9.14 -9.49
C ASN A 263 -21.80 10.11 -10.44
N GLU A 264 -21.23 9.57 -11.51
CA GLU A 264 -20.49 10.36 -12.50
C GLU A 264 -21.35 11.44 -13.18
N LYS A 265 -22.62 11.10 -13.52
CA LYS A 265 -23.53 12.05 -14.19
C LYS A 265 -23.86 13.24 -13.29
N ALA A 266 -24.20 12.98 -12.03
CA ALA A 266 -24.48 14.03 -11.05
C ALA A 266 -23.23 14.88 -10.77
N THR A 267 -22.06 14.27 -10.69
CA THR A 267 -20.76 14.92 -10.49
C THR A 267 -20.44 15.88 -11.64
N LYS A 268 -20.68 15.44 -12.88
CA LYS A 268 -20.51 16.29 -14.07
C LYS A 268 -21.47 17.49 -14.08
N LEU A 269 -22.73 17.27 -13.70
CA LEU A 269 -23.73 18.35 -13.59
C LEU A 269 -23.36 19.36 -12.49
N SER A 270 -22.63 18.93 -11.46
CA SER A 270 -22.11 19.80 -10.40
C SER A 270 -20.83 20.57 -10.80
N GLY A 271 -20.41 20.51 -12.08
CA GLY A 271 -19.29 21.27 -12.63
C GLY A 271 -17.92 20.59 -12.44
N ILE A 272 -17.86 19.37 -11.92
CA ILE A 272 -16.62 18.59 -11.81
C ILE A 272 -16.42 17.80 -13.11
N ASP A 273 -15.24 17.93 -13.73
CA ASP A 273 -14.90 17.19 -14.95
C ASP A 273 -14.38 15.77 -14.61
N PRO A 274 -15.17 14.70 -14.86
CA PRO A 274 -14.75 13.34 -14.56
C PRO A 274 -13.48 12.91 -15.31
N ARG A 275 -13.24 13.44 -16.52
CA ARG A 275 -12.07 13.12 -17.34
C ARG A 275 -10.77 13.43 -16.62
N ARG A 276 -10.71 14.56 -15.94
CA ARG A 276 -9.55 14.96 -15.13
C ARG A 276 -9.36 14.04 -13.93
N VAL A 277 -10.46 13.58 -13.33
CA VAL A 277 -10.40 12.67 -12.17
C VAL A 277 -9.85 11.31 -12.59
N TYR A 278 -10.32 10.74 -13.70
CA TYR A 278 -9.76 9.52 -14.28
C TYR A 278 -8.27 9.70 -14.64
N PHE A 279 -7.92 10.79 -15.32
CA PHE A 279 -6.52 11.09 -15.64
C PHE A 279 -5.62 11.02 -14.40
N TRP A 280 -5.98 11.71 -13.33
CA TRP A 280 -5.18 11.76 -12.11
C TRP A 280 -5.13 10.43 -11.38
N ALA A 281 -6.17 9.60 -11.43
CA ALA A 281 -6.16 8.26 -10.83
C ALA A 281 -5.07 7.39 -11.45
N TYR A 282 -5.05 7.28 -12.78
CA TYR A 282 -4.07 6.45 -13.49
C TYR A 282 -2.66 7.05 -13.50
N PHE A 283 -2.57 8.38 -13.56
CA PHE A 283 -1.28 9.08 -13.43
C PHE A 283 -0.61 8.77 -12.10
N LEU A 284 -1.30 9.00 -10.99
CA LEU A 284 -0.76 8.76 -9.65
C LEU A 284 -0.47 7.28 -9.41
N MET A 285 -1.32 6.40 -9.95
CA MET A 285 -1.11 4.96 -9.87
C MET A 285 0.20 4.52 -10.53
N SER A 286 0.45 4.98 -11.76
CA SER A 286 1.69 4.66 -12.48
C SER A 286 2.94 5.19 -11.80
N VAL A 287 2.87 6.40 -11.22
CA VAL A 287 3.99 6.98 -10.44
C VAL A 287 4.29 6.12 -9.21
N LEU A 288 3.27 5.69 -8.47
CA LEU A 288 3.45 4.80 -7.32
C LEU A 288 3.92 3.40 -7.72
N ALA A 289 3.48 2.88 -8.86
CA ALA A 289 3.97 1.62 -9.39
C ALA A 289 5.46 1.69 -9.72
N GLY A 290 5.90 2.77 -10.37
CA GLY A 290 7.32 3.00 -10.64
C GLY A 290 8.17 3.13 -9.37
N PHE A 291 7.69 3.89 -8.39
CA PHE A 291 8.35 4.00 -7.09
C PHE A 291 8.44 2.64 -6.37
N SER A 292 7.37 1.85 -6.42
CA SER A 292 7.37 0.49 -5.87
C SER A 292 8.40 -0.41 -6.55
N GLY A 293 8.68 -0.19 -7.85
CA GLY A 293 9.73 -0.90 -8.58
C GLY A 293 11.12 -0.68 -7.98
N LEU A 294 11.43 0.55 -7.60
CA LEU A 294 12.70 0.88 -6.93
C LEU A 294 12.80 0.23 -5.54
N LEU A 295 11.70 0.23 -4.77
CA LEU A 295 11.65 -0.43 -3.46
C LEU A 295 11.91 -1.94 -3.58
N VAL A 296 11.25 -2.60 -4.54
CA VAL A 296 11.37 -4.05 -4.77
C VAL A 296 12.77 -4.40 -5.29
N ALA A 297 13.30 -3.63 -6.26
CA ALA A 297 14.64 -3.83 -6.81
C ALA A 297 15.72 -3.75 -5.73
N SER A 298 15.65 -2.72 -4.88
CA SER A 298 16.58 -2.56 -3.76
C SER A 298 16.48 -3.69 -2.74
N ARG A 299 15.26 -4.20 -2.48
CA ARG A 299 15.05 -5.27 -1.51
C ARG A 299 15.52 -6.64 -2.01
N ILE A 300 15.22 -6.97 -3.26
CA ILE A 300 15.59 -8.27 -3.86
C ILE A 300 17.09 -8.28 -4.22
N GLY A 301 17.66 -7.12 -4.57
CA GLY A 301 19.05 -6.97 -5.00
C GLY A 301 19.30 -7.43 -6.43
N SER A 302 18.25 -7.79 -7.18
CA SER A 302 18.31 -8.14 -8.60
C SER A 302 16.97 -7.88 -9.27
N VAL A 303 16.98 -7.71 -10.60
CA VAL A 303 15.80 -7.47 -11.41
C VAL A 303 15.79 -8.42 -12.58
N ASP A 304 14.66 -9.09 -12.79
CA ASP A 304 14.36 -9.95 -13.94
C ASP A 304 13.07 -9.54 -14.64
N GLY A 305 12.81 -10.08 -15.81
CA GLY A 305 11.63 -9.78 -16.63
C GLY A 305 10.30 -10.28 -16.04
N ASN A 306 10.32 -11.06 -14.96
CA ASN A 306 9.13 -11.59 -14.26
C ASN A 306 8.85 -10.84 -12.95
N MET A 307 9.73 -9.92 -12.54
CA MET A 307 9.52 -9.10 -11.34
C MET A 307 8.15 -8.42 -11.39
N GLY A 308 7.47 -8.38 -10.26
CA GLY A 308 6.15 -7.76 -10.16
C GLY A 308 5.01 -8.54 -10.84
N ASN A 309 5.22 -9.81 -11.22
CA ASN A 309 4.14 -10.64 -11.75
C ASN A 309 3.11 -10.90 -10.65
N SER A 310 1.83 -10.68 -10.96
CA SER A 310 0.69 -10.80 -10.04
C SER A 310 0.68 -9.81 -8.85
N TYR A 311 1.55 -8.79 -8.84
CA TYR A 311 1.55 -7.76 -7.78
C TYR A 311 0.32 -6.84 -7.88
N GLU A 312 -0.25 -6.70 -9.07
CA GLU A 312 -1.54 -6.04 -9.28
C GLU A 312 -2.66 -6.71 -8.49
N MET A 313 -2.67 -8.04 -8.42
CA MET A 313 -3.67 -8.78 -7.65
C MET A 313 -3.55 -8.51 -6.15
N ASP A 314 -2.33 -8.41 -5.62
CA ASP A 314 -2.11 -8.08 -4.21
C ASP A 314 -2.62 -6.67 -3.87
N ALA A 315 -2.40 -5.68 -4.75
CA ALA A 315 -2.89 -4.32 -4.56
C ALA A 315 -4.42 -4.23 -4.64
N ILE A 316 -5.03 -4.89 -5.63
CA ILE A 316 -6.48 -4.97 -5.81
C ILE A 316 -7.13 -5.67 -4.60
N ALA A 317 -6.62 -6.84 -4.22
CA ALA A 317 -7.13 -7.60 -3.09
C ALA A 317 -7.03 -6.81 -1.78
N SER A 318 -5.91 -6.09 -1.55
CA SER A 318 -5.75 -5.22 -0.39
C SER A 318 -6.84 -4.15 -0.31
N CYS A 319 -7.22 -3.57 -1.45
CA CYS A 319 -8.28 -2.56 -1.50
C CYS A 319 -9.66 -3.16 -1.16
N PHE A 320 -10.03 -4.29 -1.75
CA PHE A 320 -11.33 -4.92 -1.49
C PHE A 320 -11.42 -5.50 -0.08
N ILE A 321 -10.39 -6.19 0.39
CA ILE A 321 -10.31 -6.66 1.78
C ILE A 321 -10.36 -5.46 2.74
N GLY A 322 -9.73 -4.33 2.37
CA GLY A 322 -9.74 -3.09 3.14
C GLY A 322 -11.07 -2.34 3.13
N GLY A 323 -12.10 -2.84 2.42
CA GLY A 323 -13.45 -2.29 2.36
C GLY A 323 -13.65 -1.22 1.30
N ALA A 324 -12.84 -1.19 0.25
CA ALA A 324 -13.14 -0.43 -0.97
C ALA A 324 -14.27 -1.14 -1.73
N SER A 325 -15.27 -0.39 -2.23
CA SER A 325 -16.38 -0.97 -2.97
C SER A 325 -16.01 -1.30 -4.40
N ALA A 326 -16.42 -2.49 -4.86
CA ALA A 326 -16.28 -2.91 -6.25
C ALA A 326 -17.08 -2.03 -7.25
N TYR A 327 -18.04 -1.26 -6.74
CA TYR A 327 -18.80 -0.29 -7.54
C TYR A 327 -18.23 1.13 -7.52
N GLY A 328 -17.16 1.36 -6.75
CA GLY A 328 -16.56 2.68 -6.56
C GLY A 328 -17.22 3.52 -5.46
N GLY A 329 -16.79 4.76 -5.33
CA GLY A 329 -17.37 5.76 -4.44
C GLY A 329 -17.18 5.53 -2.94
N SER A 330 -16.58 4.41 -2.51
CA SER A 330 -16.28 4.14 -1.10
C SER A 330 -14.99 3.34 -0.89
N GLY A 331 -14.29 3.66 0.19
CA GLY A 331 -13.00 3.09 0.56
C GLY A 331 -12.19 4.09 1.36
N THR A 332 -11.23 3.63 2.15
CA THR A 332 -10.37 4.51 2.95
C THR A 332 -8.93 4.03 2.97
N VAL A 333 -7.97 4.96 3.02
CA VAL A 333 -6.55 4.59 3.11
C VAL A 333 -6.25 3.75 4.37
N PRO A 334 -6.73 4.06 5.57
CA PRO A 334 -6.53 3.17 6.71
C PRO A 334 -7.12 1.76 6.50
N GLY A 335 -8.27 1.65 5.84
CA GLY A 335 -8.89 0.36 5.53
C GLY A 335 -8.00 -0.48 4.62
N ILE A 336 -7.53 0.08 3.49
CA ILE A 336 -6.66 -0.66 2.57
C ILE A 336 -5.31 -1.03 3.18
N MET A 337 -4.79 -0.24 4.14
CA MET A 337 -3.60 -0.61 4.88
C MET A 337 -3.81 -1.87 5.72
N ILE A 338 -4.97 -2.00 6.37
CA ILE A 338 -5.34 -3.22 7.11
C ILE A 338 -5.43 -4.41 6.14
N GLY A 339 -6.04 -4.22 4.96
CA GLY A 339 -6.10 -5.24 3.92
C GLY A 339 -4.73 -5.69 3.42
N ALA A 340 -3.83 -4.72 3.16
CA ALA A 340 -2.47 -4.98 2.72
C ALA A 340 -1.63 -5.74 3.78
N ILE A 341 -1.76 -5.35 5.05
CA ILE A 341 -1.09 -6.05 6.15
C ILE A 341 -1.64 -7.46 6.31
N LEU A 342 -2.96 -7.65 6.17
CA LEU A 342 -3.59 -8.97 6.25
C LEU A 342 -3.05 -9.90 5.15
N LEU A 343 -3.01 -9.46 3.91
CA LEU A 343 -2.39 -10.23 2.82
C LEU A 343 -0.91 -10.50 3.08
N GLY A 344 -0.20 -9.51 3.62
CA GLY A 344 1.19 -9.66 4.00
C GLY A 344 1.41 -10.76 5.04
N VAL A 345 0.55 -10.82 6.06
CA VAL A 345 0.57 -11.87 7.09
C VAL A 345 0.31 -13.25 6.47
N ILE A 346 -0.66 -13.35 5.56
CA ILE A 346 -0.97 -14.59 4.84
C ILE A 346 0.25 -15.03 4.02
N ASN A 347 0.80 -14.16 3.17
CA ASN A 347 1.94 -14.46 2.30
C ASN A 347 3.16 -14.89 3.10
N GLN A 348 3.53 -14.12 4.12
CA GLN A 348 4.69 -14.43 4.96
C GLN A 348 4.45 -15.67 5.81
N GLY A 349 3.24 -15.85 6.35
CA GLY A 349 2.88 -17.02 7.13
C GLY A 349 3.00 -18.31 6.30
N MET A 350 2.46 -18.32 5.09
CA MET A 350 2.60 -19.45 4.15
C MET A 350 4.08 -19.71 3.81
N SER A 351 4.85 -18.66 3.55
CA SER A 351 6.29 -18.77 3.26
C SER A 351 7.07 -19.37 4.44
N ILE A 352 6.81 -18.94 5.68
CA ILE A 352 7.47 -19.51 6.88
C ILE A 352 7.06 -20.97 7.10
N CYS A 353 5.82 -21.35 6.76
CA CYS A 353 5.34 -22.72 6.80
C CYS A 353 5.92 -23.60 5.67
N GLY A 354 6.66 -23.02 4.72
CA GLY A 354 7.21 -23.74 3.57
C GLY A 354 6.17 -24.14 2.53
N TRP A 355 5.04 -23.43 2.44
CA TRP A 355 4.05 -23.72 1.41
C TRP A 355 4.60 -23.37 0.03
N PRO A 356 4.46 -24.27 -0.96
CA PRO A 356 4.86 -24.01 -2.33
C PRO A 356 4.14 -22.79 -2.93
N ASP A 357 4.80 -22.07 -3.83
CA ASP A 357 4.27 -20.86 -4.46
C ASP A 357 2.91 -21.07 -5.13
N GLN A 358 2.65 -22.26 -5.68
CA GLN A 358 1.38 -22.62 -6.31
C GLN A 358 0.19 -22.45 -5.33
N TRP A 359 0.36 -22.88 -4.09
CA TRP A 359 -0.68 -22.73 -3.07
C TRP A 359 -0.87 -21.28 -2.62
N GLN A 360 0.21 -20.47 -2.68
CA GLN A 360 0.10 -19.04 -2.39
C GLN A 360 -0.81 -18.33 -3.42
N TYR A 361 -0.69 -18.69 -4.72
CA TYR A 361 -1.61 -18.16 -5.76
C TYR A 361 -3.06 -18.60 -5.52
N VAL A 362 -3.31 -19.86 -5.18
CA VAL A 362 -4.65 -20.36 -4.87
C VAL A 362 -5.28 -19.60 -3.71
N VAL A 363 -4.53 -19.42 -2.61
CA VAL A 363 -5.02 -18.70 -1.43
C VAL A 363 -5.29 -17.24 -1.73
N LYS A 364 -4.40 -16.56 -2.45
CA LYS A 364 -4.60 -15.16 -2.87
C LYS A 364 -5.87 -15.00 -3.70
N GLY A 365 -6.08 -15.87 -4.69
CA GLY A 365 -7.28 -15.87 -5.52
C GLY A 365 -8.55 -16.12 -4.72
N ALA A 366 -8.53 -17.09 -3.80
CA ALA A 366 -9.66 -17.40 -2.92
C ALA A 366 -9.99 -16.23 -1.98
N VAL A 367 -8.97 -15.62 -1.37
CA VAL A 367 -9.15 -14.45 -0.46
C VAL A 367 -9.73 -13.26 -1.22
N LEU A 368 -9.24 -12.97 -2.43
CA LEU A 368 -9.78 -11.91 -3.28
C LEU A 368 -11.26 -12.19 -3.61
N LEU A 369 -11.59 -13.41 -4.05
CA LEU A 369 -12.96 -13.77 -4.40
C LEU A 369 -13.90 -13.62 -3.21
N VAL A 370 -13.51 -14.13 -2.04
CA VAL A 370 -14.30 -14.00 -0.81
C VAL A 370 -14.53 -12.54 -0.43
N ALA A 371 -13.50 -11.70 -0.53
CA ALA A 371 -13.61 -10.27 -0.23
C ALA A 371 -14.62 -9.56 -1.16
N VAL A 372 -14.53 -9.80 -2.48
CA VAL A 372 -15.43 -9.20 -3.46
C VAL A 372 -16.86 -9.72 -3.30
N VAL A 373 -17.06 -11.03 -3.10
CA VAL A 373 -18.40 -11.61 -2.84
C VAL A 373 -19.02 -10.99 -1.60
N PHE A 374 -18.23 -10.84 -0.53
CA PHE A 374 -18.71 -10.21 0.70
C PHE A 374 -19.14 -8.75 0.48
N ASP A 375 -18.35 -7.97 -0.26
CA ASP A 375 -18.71 -6.58 -0.59
C ASP A 375 -20.01 -6.51 -1.40
N VAL A 376 -20.11 -7.29 -2.48
CA VAL A 376 -21.30 -7.33 -3.35
C VAL A 376 -22.55 -7.72 -2.58
N VAL A 377 -22.51 -8.81 -1.80
CA VAL A 377 -23.66 -9.29 -0.99
C VAL A 377 -24.05 -8.28 0.09
N SER A 378 -23.07 -7.61 0.71
CA SER A 378 -23.32 -6.58 1.71
C SER A 378 -24.00 -5.34 1.12
N ASN A 379 -23.57 -4.91 -0.07
CA ASN A 379 -24.12 -3.76 -0.76
C ASN A 379 -25.55 -4.02 -1.30
N HIS A 380 -25.84 -5.21 -1.81
CA HIS A 380 -27.19 -5.61 -2.20
C HIS A 380 -28.20 -5.53 -1.05
N LYS A 381 -27.81 -5.94 0.17
CA LYS A 381 -28.68 -5.87 1.36
C LYS A 381 -28.95 -4.43 1.84
N THR A 382 -28.13 -3.48 1.45
CA THR A 382 -28.28 -2.06 1.86
C THR A 382 -28.97 -1.18 0.82
N GLY A 383 -29.47 -1.76 -0.28
CA GLY A 383 -30.22 -1.01 -1.33
C GLY A 383 -29.39 0.02 -2.10
N LYS A 384 -28.07 -0.13 -2.14
CA LYS A 384 -27.14 0.70 -2.89
C LYS A 384 -26.71 0.01 -4.19
N SER A 385 -27.67 -0.55 -4.91
CA SER A 385 -27.46 -1.04 -6.28
C SER A 385 -27.88 0.04 -7.30
#